data_16202a52714bd1b00ad167f52fff0ecb
#
_entry.id   16202a52714bd1b00ad167f52fff0ecb
#
_cell.length_a   1.000
_cell.length_b   1.000
_cell.length_c   1.000
_cell.angle_alpha   90.00
_cell.angle_beta   90.00
_cell.angle_gamma   90.00
#
_symmetry.space_group_name_H-M   'P 1'
#
loop_
_entity.id
_entity.type
_entity.pdbx_description
1 polymer ?
#
loop_
_entity_poly.entity_id
_entity_poly.type
_entity_poly.pdbx_seq_one_letter_code
_entity_poly.pdbx_strand_id
1 'polypeptide(L)'
;MHTRLAESNSSTESHSVIDIFNAQKKASSARRGKFSLAERIAALNILKEIIQRRESEIIAALAADFRKPASEVKLTEIFPVLQEISHAKRNLKTWMMPRRVKAALSVLGTKARLSFEPKGVCLIIAPWNYPFNLSFGPLVSALAAGNSVIIKPSELTPHTASLIGSIIREAFSVDLVTVVEGDAAVSQELLTLPFDHIFFTGSPRVGKLVMEAAAKTLASVTLELGGKSPTIIGPTANLKKAARNIVWGKFSNNGQTCIAPDHVFVHRSIAHDFHKIIMEEVTRVYGKDFEAQKKSPDYCRIVNDQHLNRLYELIGDAKSKGAKILQGGEIDALARFVAPTIISKVTPEMDISREEIFGPLLPIIEYDDIDHVIKQINDNAKPLALYIFSEDKEFAQDIVGRTSSGSVGINLSVVQFLHPNLPFGGVNNSGIGSAHGFYGFQDRKSTRLNSSHITI
;
A
#
# COMPACT_ATOMS: atom_id res chain seq x y z
N MET A 1 46.93 -37.36 -18.28
CA MET A 1 46.68 -35.92 -18.05
C MET A 1 45.30 -35.77 -17.44
N HIS A 2 45.25 -35.60 -16.12
CA HIS A 2 44.03 -35.61 -15.34
C HIS A 2 43.39 -34.20 -15.32
N THR A 3 42.18 -34.10 -15.84
CA THR A 3 41.36 -32.92 -15.72
C THR A 3 40.60 -33.01 -14.40
N ARG A 4 40.92 -32.15 -13.42
CA ARG A 4 40.18 -31.99 -12.18
C ARG A 4 38.90 -31.20 -12.50
N LEU A 5 37.75 -31.85 -12.30
CA LEU A 5 36.46 -31.21 -12.20
C LEU A 5 36.42 -30.44 -10.86
N ALA A 6 36.22 -29.16 -10.95
CA ALA A 6 35.97 -28.30 -9.77
C ALA A 6 34.57 -28.60 -9.23
N GLU A 7 34.50 -29.26 -8.09
CA GLU A 7 33.30 -29.34 -7.27
C GLU A 7 33.02 -27.94 -6.71
N SER A 8 31.97 -27.27 -7.21
CA SER A 8 31.44 -26.07 -6.60
C SER A 8 30.56 -26.50 -5.41
N ASN A 9 31.13 -26.51 -4.23
CA ASN A 9 30.38 -26.55 -2.98
C ASN A 9 29.58 -25.25 -2.85
N SER A 10 28.31 -25.25 -3.23
CA SER A 10 27.34 -24.23 -2.84
C SER A 10 26.82 -24.55 -1.43
N SER A 11 27.63 -24.30 -0.40
CA SER A 11 27.14 -24.16 0.96
C SER A 11 26.40 -22.84 1.04
N THR A 12 25.07 -22.86 0.99
CA THR A 12 24.20 -21.77 1.45
C THR A 12 24.40 -21.65 2.97
N GLU A 13 25.41 -20.88 3.39
CA GLU A 13 25.50 -20.43 4.79
C GLU A 13 24.24 -19.62 5.10
N SER A 14 23.40 -20.17 5.97
CA SER A 14 22.26 -19.44 6.53
C SER A 14 22.81 -18.38 7.50
N HIS A 15 23.08 -17.19 6.99
CA HIS A 15 23.43 -16.06 7.87
C HIS A 15 22.29 -15.77 8.83
N SER A 16 22.58 -15.60 10.11
CA SER A 16 21.56 -15.17 11.08
C SER A 16 21.05 -13.76 10.71
N VAL A 17 19.84 -13.45 11.11
CA VAL A 17 19.24 -12.13 10.89
C VAL A 17 20.14 -11.02 11.45
N ILE A 18 20.79 -11.29 12.60
CA ILE A 18 21.73 -10.39 13.27
C ILE A 18 22.98 -10.15 12.42
N ASP A 19 23.54 -11.21 11.80
CA ASP A 19 24.74 -11.09 10.95
C ASP A 19 24.46 -10.26 9.70
N ILE A 20 23.31 -10.49 9.07
CA ILE A 20 22.83 -9.69 7.92
C ILE A 20 22.72 -8.21 8.32
N PHE A 21 22.05 -7.94 9.43
CA PHE A 21 21.89 -6.56 9.93
C PHE A 21 23.22 -5.88 10.22
N ASN A 22 24.13 -6.56 10.89
CA ASN A 22 25.46 -6.03 11.24
C ASN A 22 26.30 -5.75 9.98
N ALA A 23 26.25 -6.63 8.97
CA ALA A 23 26.92 -6.42 7.68
C ALA A 23 26.35 -5.16 7.00
N GLN A 24 25.04 -5.01 6.93
CA GLN A 24 24.39 -3.82 6.36
C GLN A 24 24.72 -2.54 7.12
N LYS A 25 24.72 -2.57 8.46
CA LYS A 25 25.07 -1.43 9.29
C LYS A 25 26.49 -0.94 9.05
N LYS A 26 27.44 -1.87 9.00
CA LYS A 26 28.86 -1.59 8.67
C LYS A 26 28.99 -0.98 7.27
N ALA A 27 28.37 -1.59 6.27
CA ALA A 27 28.43 -1.15 4.89
C ALA A 27 27.71 0.20 4.68
N SER A 28 26.55 0.41 5.29
CA SER A 28 25.81 1.69 5.25
C SER A 28 26.64 2.84 5.82
N SER A 29 27.33 2.61 6.94
CA SER A 29 28.23 3.59 7.54
C SER A 29 29.42 3.93 6.60
N ALA A 30 29.98 2.93 5.92
CA ALA A 30 31.08 3.12 4.98
C ALA A 30 30.64 3.85 3.69
N ARG A 31 29.38 3.67 3.27
CA ARG A 31 28.75 4.33 2.11
C ARG A 31 28.27 5.76 2.40
N ARG A 32 28.22 6.18 3.68
CA ARG A 32 27.73 7.53 4.04
C ARG A 32 28.53 8.61 3.31
N GLY A 33 27.83 9.45 2.55
CA GLY A 33 28.43 10.52 1.73
C GLY A 33 29.14 10.05 0.44
N LYS A 34 29.29 8.75 0.22
CA LYS A 34 29.96 8.16 -0.96
C LYS A 34 28.99 7.56 -1.96
N PHE A 35 27.80 7.13 -1.55
CA PHE A 35 26.79 6.58 -2.46
C PHE A 35 26.24 7.67 -3.36
N SER A 36 26.89 7.82 -4.51
CA SER A 36 26.71 8.92 -5.46
C SER A 36 25.38 8.87 -6.19
N LEU A 37 25.01 9.96 -6.87
CA LEU A 37 23.85 9.99 -7.76
C LEU A 37 23.93 8.91 -8.84
N ALA A 38 25.10 8.69 -9.44
CA ALA A 38 25.31 7.70 -10.50
C ALA A 38 25.06 6.28 -9.99
N GLU A 39 25.57 5.92 -8.82
CA GLU A 39 25.40 4.61 -8.21
C GLU A 39 23.94 4.34 -7.84
N ARG A 40 23.23 5.32 -7.31
CA ARG A 40 21.79 5.19 -7.01
C ARG A 40 20.95 4.99 -8.27
N ILE A 41 21.27 5.75 -9.35
CA ILE A 41 20.62 5.56 -10.65
C ILE A 41 20.95 4.19 -11.23
N ALA A 42 22.17 3.69 -11.10
CA ALA A 42 22.57 2.36 -11.55
C ALA A 42 21.78 1.27 -10.79
N ALA A 43 21.67 1.36 -9.47
CA ALA A 43 20.87 0.44 -8.67
C ALA A 43 19.39 0.41 -9.11
N LEU A 44 18.80 1.57 -9.37
CA LEU A 44 17.42 1.67 -9.87
C LEU A 44 17.26 1.12 -11.29
N ASN A 45 18.30 1.25 -12.15
CA ASN A 45 18.30 0.67 -13.49
C ASN A 45 18.32 -0.87 -13.45
N ILE A 46 19.23 -1.44 -12.66
CA ILE A 46 19.33 -2.89 -12.48
C ILE A 46 17.97 -3.45 -12.04
N LEU A 47 17.37 -2.85 -11.03
CA LEU A 47 16.05 -3.26 -10.54
C LEU A 47 14.98 -3.20 -11.65
N LYS A 48 14.94 -2.10 -12.41
CA LYS A 48 14.00 -1.94 -13.53
C LYS A 48 14.15 -3.04 -14.58
N GLU A 49 15.38 -3.30 -15.00
CA GLU A 49 15.71 -4.29 -16.04
C GLU A 49 15.31 -5.71 -15.61
N ILE A 50 15.58 -6.07 -14.37
CA ILE A 50 15.21 -7.39 -13.83
C ILE A 50 13.69 -7.53 -13.74
N ILE A 51 12.98 -6.52 -13.22
CA ILE A 51 11.51 -6.54 -13.15
C ILE A 51 10.90 -6.71 -14.54
N GLN A 52 11.38 -5.96 -15.54
CA GLN A 52 10.86 -6.05 -16.90
C GLN A 52 11.16 -7.43 -17.53
N ARG A 53 12.36 -7.98 -17.32
CA ARG A 53 12.73 -9.30 -17.86
C ARG A 53 11.93 -10.43 -17.21
N ARG A 54 11.62 -10.33 -15.91
CA ARG A 54 10.94 -11.37 -15.13
C ARG A 54 9.43 -11.13 -14.98
N GLU A 55 8.81 -10.28 -15.83
CA GLU A 55 7.38 -9.95 -15.77
C GLU A 55 6.48 -11.21 -15.74
N SER A 56 6.78 -12.21 -16.58
CA SER A 56 5.99 -13.44 -16.65
C SER A 56 6.06 -14.26 -15.36
N GLU A 57 7.22 -14.28 -14.69
CA GLU A 57 7.40 -14.96 -13.41
C GLU A 57 6.62 -14.24 -12.29
N ILE A 58 6.59 -12.90 -12.31
CA ILE A 58 5.81 -12.10 -11.35
C ILE A 58 4.33 -12.41 -11.50
N ILE A 59 3.83 -12.46 -12.73
CA ILE A 59 2.44 -12.83 -13.01
C ILE A 59 2.13 -14.25 -12.51
N ALA A 60 3.02 -15.21 -12.79
CA ALA A 60 2.84 -16.60 -12.38
C ALA A 60 2.83 -16.75 -10.84
N ALA A 61 3.71 -16.09 -10.13
CA ALA A 61 3.80 -16.15 -8.67
C ALA A 61 2.52 -15.61 -8.00
N LEU A 62 2.03 -14.46 -8.44
CA LEU A 62 0.80 -13.85 -7.93
C LEU A 62 -0.46 -14.66 -8.29
N ALA A 63 -0.46 -15.29 -9.46
CA ALA A 63 -1.52 -16.23 -9.83
C ALA A 63 -1.50 -17.50 -8.95
N ALA A 64 -0.34 -18.00 -8.59
CA ALA A 64 -0.17 -19.16 -7.72
C ALA A 64 -0.61 -18.86 -6.27
N ASP A 65 -0.31 -17.66 -5.74
CA ASP A 65 -0.66 -17.30 -4.37
C ASP A 65 -2.18 -17.11 -4.19
N PHE A 66 -2.85 -16.34 -5.04
CA PHE A 66 -4.29 -16.06 -4.90
C PHE A 66 -5.02 -15.78 -6.22
N ARG A 67 -4.55 -16.39 -7.31
CA ARG A 67 -5.17 -16.31 -8.63
C ARG A 67 -5.36 -14.87 -9.13
N LYS A 68 -4.42 -13.97 -8.84
CA LYS A 68 -4.50 -12.58 -9.30
C LYS A 68 -4.40 -12.50 -10.82
N PRO A 69 -5.35 -11.84 -11.52
CA PRO A 69 -5.35 -11.72 -12.95
C PRO A 69 -4.09 -11.05 -13.50
N ALA A 70 -3.59 -11.51 -14.64
CA ALA A 70 -2.40 -10.94 -15.28
C ALA A 70 -2.55 -9.43 -15.56
N SER A 71 -3.74 -8.99 -15.97
CA SER A 71 -4.08 -7.57 -16.18
C SER A 71 -3.97 -6.75 -14.89
N GLU A 72 -4.48 -7.27 -13.78
CA GLU A 72 -4.34 -6.63 -12.47
C GLU A 72 -2.90 -6.62 -12.00
N VAL A 73 -2.15 -7.72 -12.15
CA VAL A 73 -0.72 -7.77 -11.79
C VAL A 73 0.06 -6.71 -12.54
N LYS A 74 -0.12 -6.58 -13.84
CA LYS A 74 0.55 -5.55 -14.64
C LYS A 74 0.21 -4.15 -14.17
N LEU A 75 -1.07 -3.86 -13.94
CA LEU A 75 -1.56 -2.52 -13.60
C LEU A 75 -1.26 -2.12 -12.15
N THR A 76 -1.33 -3.05 -11.20
CA THR A 76 -1.34 -2.73 -9.77
C THR A 76 -0.06 -3.14 -9.02
N GLU A 77 0.73 -4.06 -9.58
CA GLU A 77 1.96 -4.53 -8.97
C GLU A 77 3.21 -4.08 -9.73
N ILE A 78 3.25 -4.27 -11.06
CA ILE A 78 4.45 -4.00 -11.85
C ILE A 78 4.53 -2.53 -12.28
N PHE A 79 3.45 -2.00 -12.88
CA PHE A 79 3.42 -0.64 -13.40
C PHE A 79 3.73 0.43 -12.34
N PRO A 80 3.16 0.40 -11.11
CA PRO A 80 3.47 1.39 -10.10
C PRO A 80 4.95 1.40 -9.71
N VAL A 81 5.58 0.23 -9.58
CA VAL A 81 7.01 0.13 -9.26
C VAL A 81 7.88 0.70 -10.39
N LEU A 82 7.58 0.36 -11.64
CA LEU A 82 8.31 0.89 -12.80
C LEU A 82 8.12 2.40 -12.95
N GLN A 83 6.94 2.92 -12.61
CA GLN A 83 6.64 4.34 -12.58
C GLN A 83 7.45 5.06 -11.48
N GLU A 84 7.48 4.51 -10.26
CA GLU A 84 8.29 5.03 -9.15
C GLU A 84 9.78 5.07 -9.49
N ILE A 85 10.34 3.99 -10.05
CA ILE A 85 11.72 3.97 -10.52
C ILE A 85 11.98 5.08 -11.53
N SER A 86 11.10 5.19 -12.54
CA SER A 86 11.26 6.17 -13.62
C SER A 86 11.11 7.61 -13.11
N HIS A 87 10.21 7.83 -12.15
CA HIS A 87 10.01 9.12 -11.50
C HIS A 87 11.21 9.51 -10.62
N ALA A 88 11.70 8.59 -9.79
CA ALA A 88 12.88 8.81 -8.96
C ALA A 88 14.11 9.15 -9.83
N LYS A 89 14.40 8.37 -10.87
CA LYS A 89 15.53 8.61 -11.77
C LYS A 89 15.52 10.01 -12.40
N ARG A 90 14.35 10.48 -12.83
CA ARG A 90 14.24 11.83 -13.45
C ARG A 90 14.48 12.96 -12.46
N ASN A 91 14.11 12.75 -11.18
CA ASN A 91 14.09 13.83 -10.20
C ASN A 91 15.21 13.75 -9.15
N LEU A 92 15.92 12.61 -9.05
CA LEU A 92 16.85 12.31 -7.95
C LEU A 92 17.97 13.39 -7.84
N LYS A 93 18.48 13.89 -8.96
CA LYS A 93 19.47 14.97 -8.95
C LYS A 93 18.96 16.19 -8.18
N THR A 94 17.72 16.61 -8.47
CA THR A 94 17.08 17.76 -7.79
C THR A 94 16.77 17.45 -6.32
N TRP A 95 16.30 16.23 -6.03
CA TRP A 95 15.99 15.83 -4.66
C TRP A 95 17.22 15.77 -3.74
N MET A 96 18.37 15.44 -4.29
CA MET A 96 19.64 15.38 -3.55
C MET A 96 20.30 16.75 -3.34
N MET A 97 19.89 17.79 -4.10
CA MET A 97 20.49 19.11 -3.99
C MET A 97 20.19 19.75 -2.64
N PRO A 98 21.21 20.30 -1.95
CA PRO A 98 20.99 21.12 -0.76
C PRO A 98 20.12 22.35 -1.09
N ARG A 99 19.10 22.59 -0.30
CA ARG A 99 18.22 23.75 -0.45
C ARG A 99 18.75 24.93 0.36
N ARG A 100 18.92 26.09 -0.25
CA ARG A 100 19.26 27.34 0.45
C ARG A 100 18.04 27.81 1.25
N VAL A 101 18.29 28.20 2.49
CA VAL A 101 17.29 28.81 3.38
C VAL A 101 17.59 30.30 3.47
N LYS A 102 16.57 31.14 3.31
CA LYS A 102 16.72 32.60 3.46
C LYS A 102 17.03 32.92 4.93
N ALA A 103 18.06 33.75 5.15
CA ALA A 103 18.36 34.25 6.48
C ALA A 103 17.23 35.19 6.97
N ALA A 104 16.80 35.02 8.23
CA ALA A 104 15.97 36.03 8.90
C ALA A 104 16.84 37.24 9.27
N LEU A 105 16.21 38.39 9.54
CA LEU A 105 16.90 39.62 9.95
C LEU A 105 17.77 39.40 11.20
N SER A 106 17.34 38.59 12.13
CA SER A 106 18.05 38.24 13.37
C SER A 106 19.39 37.49 13.15
N VAL A 107 19.58 36.91 11.97
CA VAL A 107 20.76 36.13 11.57
C VAL A 107 21.35 36.63 10.26
N LEU A 108 21.23 37.93 9.99
CA LEU A 108 21.77 38.60 8.81
C LEU A 108 23.28 38.35 8.72
N GLY A 109 23.80 38.04 7.53
CA GLY A 109 25.20 37.66 7.35
C GLY A 109 25.50 36.18 7.43
N THR A 110 24.48 35.31 7.78
CA THR A 110 24.67 33.87 7.74
C THR A 110 24.20 33.27 6.40
N LYS A 111 24.81 32.13 6.01
CA LYS A 111 24.35 31.27 4.92
C LYS A 111 23.84 29.96 5.52
N ALA A 112 22.58 29.66 5.29
CA ALA A 112 21.97 28.41 5.75
C ALA A 112 21.59 27.51 4.56
N ARG A 113 21.81 26.22 4.73
CA ARG A 113 21.41 25.17 3.78
C ARG A 113 20.76 24.02 4.51
N LEU A 114 19.76 23.43 3.89
CA LEU A 114 19.11 22.21 4.32
C LEU A 114 19.57 21.10 3.38
N SER A 115 20.24 20.10 3.91
CA SER A 115 20.66 18.89 3.18
C SER A 115 19.97 17.65 3.73
N PHE A 116 19.81 16.65 2.87
CA PHE A 116 19.20 15.38 3.20
C PHE A 116 20.28 14.29 3.23
N GLU A 117 20.35 13.53 4.31
CA GLU A 117 21.28 12.40 4.49
C GLU A 117 20.52 11.09 4.62
N PRO A 118 21.04 9.94 4.11
CA PRO A 118 20.45 8.62 4.36
C PRO A 118 20.27 8.38 5.85
N LYS A 119 19.18 7.77 6.26
CA LYS A 119 18.98 7.36 7.67
C LYS A 119 19.99 6.28 8.05
N GLY A 120 20.19 5.26 7.19
CA GLY A 120 21.12 4.18 7.44
C GLY A 120 20.59 2.84 6.96
N VAL A 121 20.19 1.94 7.85
CA VAL A 121 19.58 0.66 7.54
C VAL A 121 18.06 0.74 7.75
N CYS A 122 17.30 0.47 6.70
CA CYS A 122 15.84 0.48 6.73
C CYS A 122 15.30 -0.95 6.74
N LEU A 123 14.27 -1.20 7.55
CA LEU A 123 13.44 -2.40 7.48
C LEU A 123 12.16 -2.10 6.72
N ILE A 124 11.79 -2.96 5.77
CA ILE A 124 10.51 -2.92 5.06
C ILE A 124 9.75 -4.21 5.40
N ILE A 125 8.65 -4.10 6.12
CA ILE A 125 7.73 -5.23 6.39
C ILE A 125 6.53 -5.07 5.47
N ALA A 126 6.47 -5.92 4.44
CA ALA A 126 5.48 -5.82 3.38
C ALA A 126 4.25 -6.71 3.64
N PRO A 127 3.05 -6.30 3.19
CA PRO A 127 1.83 -7.05 3.33
C PRO A 127 1.65 -8.08 2.20
N TRP A 128 0.57 -8.84 2.29
CA TRP A 128 0.22 -9.91 1.37
C TRP A 128 -0.69 -9.48 0.19
N ASN A 129 -1.38 -8.34 0.30
CA ASN A 129 -2.43 -7.98 -0.67
C ASN A 129 -1.90 -7.41 -2.01
N TYR A 130 -0.82 -6.66 -1.96
CA TYR A 130 -0.02 -6.22 -3.11
C TYR A 130 1.45 -6.51 -2.82
N PRO A 131 1.84 -7.80 -2.68
CA PRO A 131 3.11 -8.19 -2.10
C PRO A 131 4.31 -7.72 -2.90
N PHE A 132 4.19 -7.63 -4.23
CA PHE A 132 5.26 -7.15 -5.09
C PHE A 132 5.39 -5.62 -5.00
N ASN A 133 4.32 -4.89 -5.27
CA ASN A 133 4.34 -3.43 -5.26
C ASN A 133 4.72 -2.86 -3.89
N LEU A 134 4.15 -3.39 -2.82
CA LEU A 134 4.37 -2.88 -1.46
C LEU A 134 5.69 -3.37 -0.83
N SER A 135 6.44 -4.23 -1.51
CA SER A 135 7.86 -4.52 -1.23
C SER A 135 8.78 -3.59 -2.00
N PHE A 136 8.56 -3.46 -3.31
CA PHE A 136 9.47 -2.73 -4.19
C PHE A 136 9.25 -1.21 -4.23
N GLY A 137 8.03 -0.71 -4.07
CA GLY A 137 7.75 0.73 -3.99
C GLY A 137 8.54 1.42 -2.87
N PRO A 138 8.43 0.95 -1.61
CA PRO A 138 9.26 1.44 -0.51
C PRO A 138 10.76 1.23 -0.72
N LEU A 139 11.19 0.13 -1.35
CA LEU A 139 12.58 -0.13 -1.70
C LEU A 139 13.13 0.93 -2.66
N VAL A 140 12.37 1.30 -3.69
CA VAL A 140 12.77 2.36 -4.64
C VAL A 140 13.07 3.67 -3.90
N SER A 141 12.18 4.07 -3.01
CA SER A 141 12.36 5.27 -2.19
C SER A 141 13.58 5.19 -1.26
N ALA A 142 13.81 4.02 -0.64
CA ALA A 142 14.94 3.81 0.26
C ALA A 142 16.30 3.80 -0.47
N LEU A 143 16.38 3.16 -1.64
CA LEU A 143 17.56 3.17 -2.51
C LEU A 143 17.84 4.58 -3.06
N ALA A 144 16.82 5.27 -3.55
CA ALA A 144 16.92 6.65 -3.98
C ALA A 144 17.47 7.55 -2.86
N ALA A 145 17.03 7.32 -1.62
CA ALA A 145 17.53 8.01 -0.44
C ALA A 145 18.95 7.59 -0.04
N GLY A 146 19.47 6.44 -0.50
CA GLY A 146 20.83 5.97 -0.25
C GLY A 146 20.99 5.08 0.97
N ASN A 147 19.90 4.44 1.42
CA ASN A 147 19.89 3.51 2.54
C ASN A 147 20.25 2.08 2.12
N SER A 148 20.71 1.27 3.08
CA SER A 148 20.66 -0.19 3.00
C SER A 148 19.28 -0.66 3.43
N VAL A 149 18.83 -1.83 2.94
CA VAL A 149 17.45 -2.29 3.14
C VAL A 149 17.38 -3.77 3.44
N ILE A 150 16.63 -4.12 4.49
CA ILE A 150 16.13 -5.48 4.70
C ILE A 150 14.63 -5.49 4.39
N ILE A 151 14.20 -6.41 3.53
CA ILE A 151 12.79 -6.61 3.19
C ILE A 151 12.32 -7.89 3.85
N LYS A 152 11.22 -7.84 4.58
CA LYS A 152 10.48 -8.99 5.07
C LYS A 152 9.14 -9.06 4.31
N PRO A 153 9.04 -9.87 3.25
CA PRO A 153 7.78 -10.08 2.55
C PRO A 153 6.81 -10.91 3.39
N SER A 154 5.53 -10.90 3.03
CA SER A 154 4.52 -11.66 3.76
C SER A 154 4.62 -13.16 3.49
N GLU A 155 4.52 -13.96 4.54
CA GLU A 155 4.42 -15.42 4.50
C GLU A 155 3.10 -15.93 3.89
N LEU A 156 2.08 -15.07 3.81
CA LEU A 156 0.78 -15.44 3.24
C LEU A 156 0.81 -15.52 1.69
N THR A 157 1.87 -15.02 1.07
CA THR A 157 2.10 -15.07 -0.37
C THR A 157 3.48 -15.68 -0.68
N PRO A 158 3.66 -16.98 -0.40
CA PRO A 158 4.98 -17.63 -0.41
C PRO A 158 5.63 -17.66 -1.79
N HIS A 159 4.87 -17.84 -2.88
CA HIS A 159 5.43 -17.81 -4.23
C HIS A 159 5.97 -16.43 -4.59
N THR A 160 5.24 -15.39 -4.27
CA THR A 160 5.69 -14.01 -4.50
C THR A 160 6.85 -13.65 -3.57
N ALA A 161 6.84 -14.07 -2.30
CA ALA A 161 7.93 -13.84 -1.36
C ALA A 161 9.26 -14.45 -1.85
N SER A 162 9.23 -15.71 -2.27
CA SER A 162 10.40 -16.40 -2.83
C SER A 162 10.91 -15.74 -4.11
N LEU A 163 10.00 -15.29 -4.99
CA LEU A 163 10.37 -14.56 -6.20
C LEU A 163 11.02 -13.21 -5.88
N ILE A 164 10.50 -12.46 -4.91
CA ILE A 164 11.11 -11.21 -4.41
C ILE A 164 12.54 -11.49 -3.93
N GLY A 165 12.72 -12.54 -3.12
CA GLY A 165 14.04 -12.99 -2.66
C GLY A 165 15.00 -13.29 -3.81
N SER A 166 14.52 -13.99 -4.84
CA SER A 166 15.30 -14.31 -6.04
C SER A 166 15.71 -13.05 -6.83
N ILE A 167 14.77 -12.11 -7.04
CA ILE A 167 15.03 -10.85 -7.73
C ILE A 167 16.07 -10.01 -6.98
N ILE A 168 15.97 -9.93 -5.66
CA ILE A 168 16.88 -9.12 -4.84
C ILE A 168 18.29 -9.73 -4.83
N ARG A 169 18.43 -11.06 -4.70
CA ARG A 169 19.72 -11.73 -4.77
C ARG A 169 20.42 -11.55 -6.13
N GLU A 170 19.65 -11.45 -7.19
CA GLU A 170 20.18 -11.18 -8.53
C GLU A 170 20.60 -9.71 -8.71
N ALA A 171 19.84 -8.79 -8.09
CA ALA A 171 20.02 -7.35 -8.29
C ALA A 171 21.11 -6.73 -7.41
N PHE A 172 21.27 -7.22 -6.17
CA PHE A 172 22.04 -6.52 -5.15
C PHE A 172 22.88 -7.45 -4.28
N SER A 173 23.98 -6.90 -3.78
CA SER A 173 24.75 -7.52 -2.71
C SER A 173 23.98 -7.49 -1.38
N VAL A 174 24.22 -8.48 -0.52
CA VAL A 174 23.55 -8.66 0.78
C VAL A 174 23.69 -7.43 1.67
N ASP A 175 24.81 -6.72 1.59
CA ASP A 175 25.11 -5.52 2.35
C ASP A 175 24.36 -4.25 1.87
N LEU A 176 23.74 -4.28 0.68
CA LEU A 176 22.92 -3.20 0.18
C LEU A 176 21.43 -3.52 0.32
N VAL A 177 20.95 -4.63 -0.24
CA VAL A 177 19.55 -5.07 -0.10
C VAL A 177 19.50 -6.57 0.13
N THR A 178 18.72 -6.98 1.13
CA THR A 178 18.50 -8.40 1.43
C THR A 178 17.02 -8.66 1.71
N VAL A 179 16.58 -9.87 1.41
CA VAL A 179 15.27 -10.38 1.79
C VAL A 179 15.43 -11.41 2.90
N VAL A 180 14.63 -11.25 3.96
CA VAL A 180 14.50 -12.22 5.04
C VAL A 180 13.09 -12.78 4.98
N GLU A 181 12.94 -14.00 4.51
CA GLU A 181 11.66 -14.71 4.47
C GLU A 181 11.37 -15.33 5.85
N GLY A 182 10.10 -15.56 6.15
CA GLY A 182 9.66 -16.19 7.39
C GLY A 182 8.32 -15.64 7.87
N ASP A 183 7.87 -16.14 8.99
CA ASP A 183 6.58 -15.85 9.60
C ASP A 183 6.62 -14.63 10.55
N ALA A 184 5.60 -14.52 11.41
CA ALA A 184 5.50 -13.46 12.40
C ALA A 184 6.66 -13.49 13.43
N ALA A 185 7.23 -14.67 13.74
CA ALA A 185 8.36 -14.78 14.69
C ALA A 185 9.61 -14.11 14.12
N VAL A 186 9.89 -14.31 12.83
CA VAL A 186 11.00 -13.61 12.13
C VAL A 186 10.78 -12.10 12.10
N SER A 187 9.54 -11.65 11.91
CA SER A 187 9.21 -10.21 11.99
C SER A 187 9.48 -9.65 13.39
N GLN A 188 9.14 -10.40 14.44
CA GLN A 188 9.41 -10.00 15.83
C GLN A 188 10.92 -9.96 16.12
N GLU A 189 11.69 -10.94 15.63
CA GLU A 189 13.16 -10.95 15.75
C GLU A 189 13.76 -9.71 15.07
N LEU A 190 13.37 -9.42 13.82
CA LEU A 190 13.81 -8.21 13.11
C LEU A 190 13.51 -6.93 13.88
N LEU A 191 12.34 -6.83 14.50
CA LEU A 191 11.93 -5.66 15.27
C LEU A 191 12.72 -5.48 16.58
N THR A 192 13.54 -6.45 17.02
CA THR A 192 14.46 -6.28 18.15
C THR A 192 15.74 -5.55 17.75
N LEU A 193 16.06 -5.46 16.45
CA LEU A 193 17.29 -4.88 15.95
C LEU A 193 17.17 -3.34 15.82
N PRO A 194 18.26 -2.60 16.06
CA PRO A 194 18.25 -1.15 16.06
C PRO A 194 18.32 -0.57 14.64
N PHE A 195 17.24 -0.75 13.87
CA PHE A 195 17.09 -0.10 12.56
C PHE A 195 17.02 1.42 12.70
N ASP A 196 17.44 2.13 11.66
CA ASP A 196 17.34 3.59 11.60
C ASP A 196 15.95 4.06 11.13
N HIS A 197 15.24 3.17 10.40
CA HIS A 197 13.88 3.41 9.92
C HIS A 197 13.14 2.09 9.69
N ILE A 198 11.85 2.05 10.04
CA ILE A 198 10.97 0.92 9.79
C ILE A 198 9.79 1.39 8.95
N PHE A 199 9.63 0.79 7.78
CA PHE A 199 8.46 0.94 6.92
C PHE A 199 7.58 -0.30 7.08
N PHE A 200 6.35 -0.09 7.51
CA PHE A 200 5.39 -1.17 7.73
C PHE A 200 4.09 -0.87 6.98
N THR A 201 3.59 -1.87 6.25
CA THR A 201 2.24 -1.84 5.69
C THR A 201 1.44 -3.01 6.23
N GLY A 202 0.27 -2.73 6.81
CA GLY A 202 -0.59 -3.77 7.39
C GLY A 202 -1.72 -3.23 8.26
N SER A 203 -2.17 -4.03 9.23
CA SER A 203 -3.28 -3.62 10.10
C SER A 203 -2.87 -2.61 11.18
N PRO A 204 -3.77 -1.73 11.63
CA PRO A 204 -3.52 -0.80 12.73
C PRO A 204 -3.05 -1.50 14.01
N ARG A 205 -3.55 -2.70 14.30
CA ARG A 205 -3.15 -3.50 15.45
C ARG A 205 -1.66 -3.84 15.42
N VAL A 206 -1.16 -4.32 14.27
CA VAL A 206 0.26 -4.66 14.12
C VAL A 206 1.12 -3.40 14.01
N GLY A 207 0.63 -2.34 13.37
CA GLY A 207 1.31 -1.04 13.29
C GLY A 207 1.65 -0.46 14.68
N LYS A 208 0.76 -0.62 15.66
CA LYS A 208 1.03 -0.22 17.05
C LYS A 208 2.19 -1.02 17.67
N LEU A 209 2.27 -2.33 17.41
CA LEU A 209 3.39 -3.16 17.86
C LEU A 209 4.72 -2.77 17.22
N VAL A 210 4.70 -2.44 15.93
CA VAL A 210 5.88 -1.93 15.22
C VAL A 210 6.34 -0.60 15.81
N MET A 211 5.41 0.31 16.10
CA MET A 211 5.71 1.60 16.72
C MET A 211 6.28 1.45 18.14
N GLU A 212 5.73 0.52 18.92
CA GLU A 212 6.24 0.18 20.27
C GLU A 212 7.68 -0.39 20.20
N ALA A 213 7.95 -1.28 19.24
CA ALA A 213 9.29 -1.81 19.02
C ALA A 213 10.28 -0.70 18.61
N ALA A 214 9.89 0.16 17.66
CA ALA A 214 10.71 1.27 17.19
C ALA A 214 11.06 2.27 18.31
N ALA A 215 10.15 2.50 19.26
CA ALA A 215 10.38 3.39 20.39
C ALA A 215 11.57 2.98 21.26
N LYS A 216 11.88 1.68 21.35
CA LYS A 216 13.01 1.15 22.16
C LYS A 216 14.37 1.61 21.63
N THR A 217 14.49 1.86 20.33
CA THR A 217 15.73 2.28 19.67
C THR A 217 15.64 3.68 19.08
N LEU A 218 14.50 4.39 19.27
CA LEU A 218 14.19 5.68 18.65
C LEU A 218 14.26 5.63 17.12
N ALA A 219 13.97 4.47 16.51
CA ALA A 219 13.84 4.32 15.09
C ALA A 219 12.64 5.15 14.58
N SER A 220 12.82 5.85 13.47
CA SER A 220 11.68 6.48 12.81
C SER A 220 10.80 5.45 12.13
N VAL A 221 9.48 5.71 12.04
CA VAL A 221 8.52 4.79 11.40
C VAL A 221 7.76 5.47 10.29
N THR A 222 7.41 4.70 9.25
CA THR A 222 6.32 4.97 8.32
C THR A 222 5.35 3.81 8.41
N LEU A 223 4.12 4.12 8.72
CA LEU A 223 3.04 3.15 8.89
C LEU A 223 1.98 3.42 7.83
N GLU A 224 1.81 2.48 6.92
CA GLU A 224 0.74 2.48 5.93
C GLU A 224 -0.30 1.46 6.39
N LEU A 225 -1.40 1.97 6.90
CA LEU A 225 -2.41 1.15 7.56
C LEU A 225 -3.71 1.15 6.75
N GLY A 226 -4.72 0.42 7.21
CA GLY A 226 -6.02 0.38 6.58
C GLY A 226 -7.00 1.39 7.17
N GLY A 227 -8.26 1.13 6.91
CA GLY A 227 -9.38 1.90 7.45
C GLY A 227 -10.65 1.70 6.64
N LYS A 228 -11.78 2.12 7.19
CA LYS A 228 -13.09 2.05 6.52
C LYS A 228 -13.25 3.23 5.56
N SER A 229 -12.67 3.15 4.36
CA SER A 229 -12.71 4.21 3.34
C SER A 229 -14.14 4.45 2.82
N PRO A 230 -14.83 5.53 3.22
CA PRO A 230 -16.20 5.78 2.81
C PRO A 230 -16.27 6.33 1.39
N THR A 231 -17.36 6.02 0.71
CA THR A 231 -17.71 6.61 -0.59
C THR A 231 -19.04 7.33 -0.47
N ILE A 232 -19.10 8.61 -0.84
CA ILE A 232 -20.32 9.43 -0.78
C ILE A 232 -20.79 9.71 -2.19
N ILE A 233 -22.04 9.41 -2.48
CA ILE A 233 -22.70 9.73 -3.75
C ILE A 233 -23.75 10.77 -3.52
N GLY A 234 -23.48 12.00 -3.98
CA GLY A 234 -24.37 13.14 -3.89
C GLY A 234 -25.51 13.10 -4.92
N PRO A 235 -26.58 13.88 -4.72
CA PRO A 235 -27.78 13.83 -5.56
C PRO A 235 -27.53 14.18 -7.04
N THR A 236 -26.46 14.89 -7.34
CA THR A 236 -26.10 15.32 -8.71
C THR A 236 -25.06 14.37 -9.39
N ALA A 237 -24.73 13.24 -8.76
CA ALA A 237 -23.69 12.35 -9.25
C ALA A 237 -24.05 11.68 -10.59
N ASN A 238 -23.06 11.53 -11.45
CA ASN A 238 -23.18 10.66 -12.64
C ASN A 238 -23.13 9.20 -12.20
N LEU A 239 -24.28 8.55 -12.06
CA LEU A 239 -24.41 7.22 -11.48
C LEU A 239 -23.65 6.14 -12.25
N LYS A 240 -23.66 6.20 -13.59
CA LYS A 240 -22.91 5.21 -14.43
C LYS A 240 -21.40 5.34 -14.20
N LYS A 241 -20.88 6.57 -14.14
CA LYS A 241 -19.47 6.84 -13.86
C LYS A 241 -19.11 6.42 -12.44
N ALA A 242 -19.95 6.74 -11.46
CA ALA A 242 -19.78 6.34 -10.06
C ALA A 242 -19.73 4.81 -9.92
N ALA A 243 -20.72 4.10 -10.49
CA ALA A 243 -20.78 2.64 -10.43
C ALA A 243 -19.54 1.97 -11.04
N ARG A 244 -19.07 2.42 -12.22
CA ARG A 244 -17.85 1.89 -12.86
C ARG A 244 -16.61 2.05 -11.98
N ASN A 245 -16.43 3.24 -11.41
CA ASN A 245 -15.28 3.51 -10.52
C ASN A 245 -15.37 2.69 -9.23
N ILE A 246 -16.55 2.60 -8.62
CA ILE A 246 -16.77 1.88 -7.36
C ILE A 246 -16.61 0.37 -7.59
N VAL A 247 -17.19 -0.20 -8.65
CA VAL A 247 -17.07 -1.62 -8.97
C VAL A 247 -15.61 -1.99 -9.20
N TRP A 248 -14.89 -1.21 -10.01
CA TRP A 248 -13.47 -1.43 -10.22
C TRP A 248 -12.67 -1.28 -8.91
N GLY A 249 -12.87 -0.20 -8.17
CA GLY A 249 -12.12 0.07 -6.94
C GLY A 249 -12.42 -0.91 -5.80
N LYS A 250 -13.66 -1.43 -5.75
CA LYS A 250 -14.10 -2.37 -4.71
C LYS A 250 -13.73 -3.81 -5.00
N PHE A 251 -13.89 -4.27 -6.26
CA PHE A 251 -13.80 -5.70 -6.55
C PHE A 251 -12.47 -6.11 -7.21
N SER A 252 -11.63 -5.16 -7.68
CA SER A 252 -10.24 -5.45 -8.00
C SER A 252 -9.52 -5.98 -6.77
N ASN A 253 -8.60 -6.93 -6.97
CA ASN A 253 -7.93 -7.65 -5.88
C ASN A 253 -8.90 -8.29 -4.87
N ASN A 254 -10.12 -8.58 -5.31
CA ASN A 254 -11.20 -9.13 -4.47
C ASN A 254 -11.51 -8.23 -3.25
N GLY A 255 -11.36 -6.91 -3.38
CA GLY A 255 -11.56 -5.94 -2.31
C GLY A 255 -10.50 -5.94 -1.21
N GLN A 256 -9.43 -6.71 -1.37
CA GLN A 256 -8.32 -6.80 -0.43
C GLN A 256 -7.35 -5.62 -0.63
N THR A 257 -7.87 -4.40 -0.50
CA THR A 257 -7.17 -3.15 -0.81
C THR A 257 -7.46 -2.11 0.26
N CYS A 258 -6.42 -1.54 0.85
CA CYS A 258 -6.50 -0.56 1.95
C CYS A 258 -7.27 0.73 1.60
N ILE A 259 -7.32 1.07 0.31
CA ILE A 259 -8.06 2.22 -0.23
C ILE A 259 -9.29 1.80 -1.05
N ALA A 260 -9.73 0.53 -1.01
CA ALA A 260 -10.98 0.15 -1.65
C ALA A 260 -12.16 0.92 -1.04
N PRO A 261 -13.18 1.31 -1.83
CA PRO A 261 -14.47 1.72 -1.28
C PRO A 261 -14.96 0.68 -0.28
N ASP A 262 -14.90 0.98 1.02
CA ASP A 262 -15.30 0.01 2.05
C ASP A 262 -16.82 -0.09 2.11
N HIS A 263 -17.50 1.06 2.13
CA HIS A 263 -18.96 1.20 2.10
C HIS A 263 -19.36 2.46 1.32
N VAL A 264 -20.62 2.51 0.89
CA VAL A 264 -21.17 3.62 0.09
C VAL A 264 -22.33 4.27 0.83
N PHE A 265 -22.28 5.58 0.98
CA PHE A 265 -23.41 6.43 1.31
C PHE A 265 -24.01 6.96 0.01
N VAL A 266 -25.29 6.69 -0.25
CA VAL A 266 -25.98 7.17 -1.44
C VAL A 266 -27.17 8.03 -1.05
N HIS A 267 -27.31 9.22 -1.67
CA HIS A 267 -28.45 10.07 -1.40
C HIS A 267 -29.76 9.39 -1.81
N ARG A 268 -30.78 9.44 -0.93
CA ARG A 268 -32.01 8.66 -1.10
C ARG A 268 -32.74 8.92 -2.41
N SER A 269 -32.71 10.16 -2.91
CA SER A 269 -33.37 10.52 -4.18
C SER A 269 -32.88 9.73 -5.40
N ILE A 270 -31.67 9.17 -5.33
CA ILE A 270 -31.01 8.45 -6.44
C ILE A 270 -30.66 6.99 -6.07
N ALA A 271 -30.98 6.55 -4.86
CA ALA A 271 -30.57 5.25 -4.33
C ALA A 271 -31.13 4.08 -5.15
N HIS A 272 -32.41 4.15 -5.55
CA HIS A 272 -33.05 3.11 -6.37
C HIS A 272 -32.31 2.89 -7.69
N ASP A 273 -32.03 3.97 -8.41
CA ASP A 273 -31.36 3.92 -9.72
C ASP A 273 -29.91 3.48 -9.55
N PHE A 274 -29.23 3.95 -8.49
CA PHE A 274 -27.87 3.53 -8.20
C PHE A 274 -27.76 2.02 -7.90
N HIS A 275 -28.68 1.47 -7.09
CA HIS A 275 -28.71 0.04 -6.83
C HIS A 275 -28.81 -0.78 -8.13
N LYS A 276 -29.71 -0.38 -9.02
CA LYS A 276 -29.85 -1.05 -10.35
C LYS A 276 -28.56 -0.96 -11.16
N ILE A 277 -28.02 0.24 -11.33
CA ILE A 277 -26.84 0.49 -12.17
C ILE A 277 -25.59 -0.24 -11.63
N ILE A 278 -25.37 -0.28 -10.32
CA ILE A 278 -24.19 -0.95 -9.77
C ILE A 278 -24.26 -2.47 -9.90
N MET A 279 -25.45 -3.06 -9.75
CA MET A 279 -25.68 -4.51 -9.97
C MET A 279 -25.46 -4.88 -11.46
N GLU A 280 -25.96 -4.05 -12.37
CA GLU A 280 -25.72 -4.21 -13.82
C GLU A 280 -24.21 -4.15 -14.13
N GLU A 281 -23.49 -3.22 -13.50
CA GLU A 281 -22.04 -3.07 -13.72
C GLU A 281 -21.25 -4.26 -13.16
N VAL A 282 -21.59 -4.78 -11.98
CA VAL A 282 -20.97 -6.02 -11.44
C VAL A 282 -21.22 -7.20 -12.39
N THR A 283 -22.44 -7.34 -12.88
CA THR A 283 -22.81 -8.39 -13.84
C THR A 283 -22.03 -8.25 -15.16
N ARG A 284 -21.87 -7.03 -15.66
CA ARG A 284 -21.12 -6.74 -16.87
C ARG A 284 -19.64 -7.10 -16.76
N VAL A 285 -19.02 -6.82 -15.62
CA VAL A 285 -17.56 -7.01 -15.41
C VAL A 285 -17.21 -8.44 -15.04
N TYR A 286 -17.95 -9.06 -14.14
CA TYR A 286 -17.57 -10.34 -13.53
C TYR A 286 -18.43 -11.53 -13.96
N GLY A 287 -19.61 -11.29 -14.55
CA GLY A 287 -20.51 -12.34 -15.01
C GLY A 287 -21.88 -12.31 -14.31
N LYS A 288 -22.86 -12.97 -14.94
CA LYS A 288 -24.27 -12.87 -14.58
C LYS A 288 -24.69 -13.69 -13.34
N ASP A 289 -23.93 -14.72 -13.01
CA ASP A 289 -24.25 -15.66 -11.95
C ASP A 289 -22.98 -16.15 -11.24
N PHE A 290 -23.16 -16.87 -10.15
CA PHE A 290 -22.10 -17.42 -9.31
C PHE A 290 -21.06 -18.23 -10.10
N GLU A 291 -21.52 -19.12 -11.00
CA GLU A 291 -20.61 -19.97 -11.77
C GLU A 291 -19.80 -19.18 -12.80
N ALA A 292 -20.42 -18.19 -13.46
CA ALA A 292 -19.72 -17.29 -14.37
C ALA A 292 -18.67 -16.45 -13.63
N GLN A 293 -19.03 -15.88 -12.49
CA GLN A 293 -18.13 -15.08 -11.64
C GLN A 293 -16.96 -15.91 -11.11
N LYS A 294 -17.23 -17.15 -10.63
CA LYS A 294 -16.20 -18.06 -10.14
C LYS A 294 -15.21 -18.47 -11.23
N LYS A 295 -15.66 -18.62 -12.48
CA LYS A 295 -14.84 -18.96 -13.63
C LYS A 295 -14.14 -17.75 -14.27
N SER A 296 -14.55 -16.55 -13.92
CA SER A 296 -13.98 -15.32 -14.49
C SER A 296 -12.45 -15.31 -14.37
N PRO A 297 -11.70 -15.06 -15.47
CA PRO A 297 -10.27 -14.88 -15.42
C PRO A 297 -9.84 -13.55 -14.78
N ASP A 298 -10.80 -12.62 -14.63
CA ASP A 298 -10.57 -11.26 -14.15
C ASP A 298 -10.93 -11.10 -12.67
N TYR A 299 -11.05 -12.21 -11.93
CA TYR A 299 -11.43 -12.17 -10.51
C TYR A 299 -10.52 -13.04 -9.65
N CYS A 300 -9.77 -12.43 -8.73
CA CYS A 300 -8.83 -13.13 -7.87
C CYS A 300 -9.53 -13.90 -6.73
N ARG A 301 -8.76 -14.41 -5.77
CA ARG A 301 -9.26 -15.20 -4.62
C ARG A 301 -8.91 -14.51 -3.31
N ILE A 302 -9.60 -14.90 -2.24
CA ILE A 302 -9.22 -14.54 -0.88
C ILE A 302 -7.89 -15.25 -0.55
N VAL A 303 -6.99 -14.54 0.12
CA VAL A 303 -5.61 -14.98 0.32
C VAL A 303 -5.51 -16.30 1.10
N ASN A 304 -6.34 -16.50 2.13
CA ASN A 304 -6.36 -17.70 2.96
C ASN A 304 -7.74 -17.97 3.59
N ASP A 305 -7.86 -19.12 4.25
CA ASP A 305 -9.11 -19.57 4.86
C ASP A 305 -9.52 -18.71 6.08
N GLN A 306 -8.58 -18.15 6.82
CA GLN A 306 -8.88 -17.27 7.95
C GLN A 306 -9.62 -16.00 7.49
N HIS A 307 -9.12 -15.35 6.42
CA HIS A 307 -9.79 -14.18 5.83
C HIS A 307 -11.13 -14.56 5.18
N LEU A 308 -11.22 -15.74 4.58
CA LEU A 308 -12.47 -16.25 4.01
C LEU A 308 -13.54 -16.43 5.10
N ASN A 309 -13.19 -17.10 6.21
CA ASN A 309 -14.10 -17.32 7.33
C ASN A 309 -14.59 -16.01 7.94
N ARG A 310 -13.72 -15.02 8.10
CA ARG A 310 -14.10 -13.67 8.56
C ARG A 310 -15.15 -13.04 7.65
N LEU A 311 -15.01 -13.15 6.33
CA LEU A 311 -16.00 -12.63 5.39
C LEU A 311 -17.32 -13.38 5.47
N TYR A 312 -17.27 -14.70 5.68
CA TYR A 312 -18.47 -15.51 5.91
C TYR A 312 -19.22 -15.05 7.17
N GLU A 313 -18.49 -14.80 8.27
CA GLU A 313 -19.04 -14.29 9.53
C GLU A 313 -19.68 -12.90 9.34
N LEU A 314 -19.03 -11.98 8.61
CA LEU A 314 -19.59 -10.66 8.32
C LEU A 314 -20.91 -10.73 7.53
N ILE A 315 -21.00 -11.63 6.53
CA ILE A 315 -22.24 -11.84 5.79
C ILE A 315 -23.33 -12.45 6.70
N GLY A 316 -22.97 -13.41 7.53
CA GLY A 316 -23.87 -14.06 8.47
C GLY A 316 -24.44 -13.09 9.51
N ASP A 317 -23.56 -12.29 10.13
CA ASP A 317 -23.95 -11.24 11.07
C ASP A 317 -24.92 -10.23 10.42
N ALA A 318 -24.54 -9.69 9.26
CA ALA A 318 -25.37 -8.73 8.54
C ALA A 318 -26.76 -9.29 8.22
N LYS A 319 -26.85 -10.53 7.70
CA LYS A 319 -28.12 -11.21 7.42
C LYS A 319 -28.97 -11.40 8.69
N SER A 320 -28.36 -11.85 9.78
CA SER A 320 -29.05 -12.11 11.05
C SER A 320 -29.64 -10.83 11.67
N LYS A 321 -29.00 -9.68 11.42
CA LYS A 321 -29.41 -8.35 11.89
C LYS A 321 -30.32 -7.61 10.88
N GLY A 322 -30.76 -8.28 9.81
CA GLY A 322 -31.77 -7.76 8.87
C GLY A 322 -31.25 -7.03 7.63
N ALA A 323 -29.95 -7.11 7.33
CA ALA A 323 -29.42 -6.63 6.05
C ALA A 323 -29.98 -7.44 4.88
N LYS A 324 -30.12 -6.79 3.72
CA LYS A 324 -30.62 -7.42 2.50
C LYS A 324 -29.47 -7.56 1.51
N ILE A 325 -29.17 -8.78 1.10
CA ILE A 325 -28.26 -9.04 -0.03
C ILE A 325 -29.02 -8.74 -1.33
N LEU A 326 -28.53 -7.77 -2.09
CA LEU A 326 -29.10 -7.39 -3.37
C LEU A 326 -28.53 -8.24 -4.52
N GLN A 327 -27.25 -8.61 -4.41
CA GLN A 327 -26.52 -9.44 -5.36
C GLN A 327 -25.37 -10.16 -4.65
N GLY A 328 -25.02 -11.38 -5.08
CA GLY A 328 -23.94 -12.17 -4.50
C GLY A 328 -24.30 -12.78 -3.14
N GLY A 329 -23.31 -12.89 -2.28
CA GLY A 329 -23.46 -13.47 -0.94
C GLY A 329 -23.14 -14.97 -0.87
N GLU A 330 -22.79 -15.58 -2.00
CA GLU A 330 -22.37 -16.97 -2.08
C GLU A 330 -20.85 -17.09 -1.91
N ILE A 331 -20.44 -18.21 -1.31
CA ILE A 331 -19.03 -18.52 -1.02
C ILE A 331 -18.74 -19.96 -1.45
N ASP A 332 -17.61 -20.17 -2.13
CA ASP A 332 -17.00 -21.48 -2.31
C ASP A 332 -15.71 -21.55 -1.50
N ALA A 333 -15.77 -22.26 -0.37
CA ALA A 333 -14.66 -22.36 0.56
C ALA A 333 -13.43 -23.08 -0.06
N LEU A 334 -13.66 -24.13 -0.84
CA LEU A 334 -12.58 -24.88 -1.47
C LEU A 334 -11.80 -24.05 -2.51
N ALA A 335 -12.51 -23.17 -3.21
CA ALA A 335 -11.91 -22.26 -4.16
C ALA A 335 -11.44 -20.93 -3.55
N ARG A 336 -11.63 -20.71 -2.26
CA ARG A 336 -11.44 -19.39 -1.57
C ARG A 336 -12.13 -18.26 -2.34
N PHE A 337 -13.30 -18.54 -2.91
CA PHE A 337 -14.06 -17.61 -3.72
C PHE A 337 -15.22 -17.03 -2.92
N VAL A 338 -15.35 -15.70 -2.97
CA VAL A 338 -16.49 -14.93 -2.47
C VAL A 338 -17.07 -14.15 -3.64
N ALA A 339 -18.35 -14.34 -3.94
CA ALA A 339 -19.00 -13.59 -5.02
C ALA A 339 -18.98 -12.09 -4.74
N PRO A 340 -18.84 -11.23 -5.76
CA PRO A 340 -19.03 -9.78 -5.60
C PRO A 340 -20.40 -9.52 -4.98
N THR A 341 -20.43 -8.95 -3.79
CA THR A 341 -21.62 -8.88 -2.95
C THR A 341 -22.05 -7.46 -2.69
N ILE A 342 -23.30 -7.12 -3.00
CA ILE A 342 -23.93 -5.83 -2.70
C ILE A 342 -24.95 -6.01 -1.61
N ILE A 343 -24.84 -5.20 -0.54
CA ILE A 343 -25.63 -5.33 0.68
C ILE A 343 -26.33 -3.99 0.96
N SER A 344 -27.63 -4.05 1.21
CA SER A 344 -28.43 -2.88 1.61
C SER A 344 -29.03 -3.08 3.02
N LYS A 345 -29.68 -2.04 3.56
CA LYS A 345 -30.24 -2.03 4.91
C LYS A 345 -29.23 -2.36 5.99
N VAL A 346 -28.02 -1.88 5.81
CA VAL A 346 -26.93 -2.04 6.79
C VAL A 346 -27.08 -1.02 7.89
N THR A 347 -26.93 -1.46 9.15
CA THR A 347 -27.04 -0.61 10.34
C THR A 347 -25.73 -0.53 11.12
N PRO A 348 -25.52 0.47 12.01
CA PRO A 348 -24.27 0.62 12.78
C PRO A 348 -23.98 -0.55 13.73
N GLU A 349 -24.99 -1.34 14.11
CA GLU A 349 -24.86 -2.49 15.01
C GLU A 349 -24.28 -3.74 14.34
N MET A 350 -24.23 -3.76 13.01
CA MET A 350 -23.67 -4.85 12.23
C MET A 350 -22.14 -4.78 12.22
N ASP A 351 -21.48 -5.93 12.31
CA ASP A 351 -20.00 -5.99 12.35
C ASP A 351 -19.37 -5.43 11.05
N ILE A 352 -20.04 -5.63 9.92
CA ILE A 352 -19.64 -5.05 8.62
C ILE A 352 -19.57 -3.52 8.64
N SER A 353 -20.30 -2.85 9.55
CA SER A 353 -20.24 -1.39 9.75
C SER A 353 -19.09 -0.94 10.65
N ARG A 354 -18.54 -1.84 11.48
CA ARG A 354 -17.54 -1.54 12.51
C ARG A 354 -16.13 -1.90 12.07
N GLU A 355 -15.97 -3.03 11.35
CA GLU A 355 -14.68 -3.53 10.90
C GLU A 355 -14.38 -3.10 9.47
N GLU A 356 -13.10 -2.92 9.14
CA GLU A 356 -12.64 -2.83 7.76
C GLU A 356 -12.94 -4.15 7.04
N ILE A 357 -13.68 -4.09 5.94
CA ILE A 357 -14.18 -5.29 5.26
C ILE A 357 -13.04 -6.08 4.62
N PHE A 358 -12.13 -5.42 3.92
CA PHE A 358 -10.98 -6.00 3.22
C PHE A 358 -11.35 -7.26 2.42
N GLY A 359 -12.42 -7.12 1.63
CA GLY A 359 -13.05 -8.19 0.87
C GLY A 359 -14.14 -7.68 -0.06
N PRO A 360 -14.76 -8.56 -0.87
CA PRO A 360 -15.68 -8.17 -1.94
C PRO A 360 -17.13 -7.97 -1.47
N LEU A 361 -17.31 -7.35 -0.32
CA LEU A 361 -18.61 -7.01 0.23
C LEU A 361 -18.79 -5.49 0.21
N LEU A 362 -19.85 -4.99 -0.44
CA LEU A 362 -20.13 -3.56 -0.58
C LEU A 362 -21.45 -3.20 0.10
N PRO A 363 -21.41 -2.72 1.35
CA PRO A 363 -22.56 -2.08 1.99
C PRO A 363 -22.95 -0.79 1.30
N ILE A 364 -24.25 -0.60 1.05
CA ILE A 364 -24.83 0.64 0.54
C ILE A 364 -25.84 1.14 1.56
N ILE A 365 -25.60 2.36 2.05
CA ILE A 365 -26.35 3.05 3.10
C ILE A 365 -27.02 4.28 2.48
N GLU A 366 -28.35 4.37 2.60
CA GLU A 366 -29.07 5.55 2.12
C GLU A 366 -28.99 6.67 3.14
N TYR A 367 -28.87 7.91 2.65
CA TYR A 367 -28.92 9.11 3.49
C TYR A 367 -29.80 10.20 2.88
N ASP A 368 -30.36 11.06 3.73
CA ASP A 368 -31.10 12.26 3.34
C ASP A 368 -30.29 13.53 3.62
N ASP A 369 -29.59 13.54 4.75
CA ASP A 369 -28.84 14.67 5.25
C ASP A 369 -27.34 14.35 5.30
N ILE A 370 -26.54 15.13 4.58
CA ILE A 370 -25.09 14.99 4.51
C ILE A 370 -24.39 15.23 5.85
N ASP A 371 -24.98 16.03 6.73
CA ASP A 371 -24.42 16.34 8.04
C ASP A 371 -24.37 15.09 8.92
N HIS A 372 -25.34 14.20 8.82
CA HIS A 372 -25.31 12.90 9.49
C HIS A 372 -24.19 12.01 8.97
N VAL A 373 -23.94 11.99 7.65
CA VAL A 373 -22.85 11.23 7.05
C VAL A 373 -21.48 11.76 7.50
N ILE A 374 -21.31 13.08 7.45
CA ILE A 374 -20.08 13.75 7.90
C ILE A 374 -19.82 13.46 9.38
N LYS A 375 -20.87 13.55 10.20
CA LYS A 375 -20.77 13.21 11.63
C LYS A 375 -20.34 11.76 11.82
N GLN A 376 -20.96 10.82 11.13
CA GLN A 376 -20.59 9.39 11.22
C GLN A 376 -19.15 9.13 10.79
N ILE A 377 -18.67 9.80 9.74
CA ILE A 377 -17.26 9.71 9.29
C ILE A 377 -16.30 10.23 10.38
N ASN A 378 -16.63 11.38 10.98
CA ASN A 378 -15.76 12.03 11.96
C ASN A 378 -15.78 11.36 13.35
N ASP A 379 -16.87 10.67 13.70
CA ASP A 379 -16.98 9.88 14.93
C ASP A 379 -16.14 8.57 14.85
N ASN A 380 -15.78 8.14 13.63
CA ASN A 380 -14.95 6.96 13.40
C ASN A 380 -13.45 7.32 13.28
N ALA A 381 -12.61 6.28 13.26
CA ALA A 381 -11.18 6.43 12.96
C ALA A 381 -10.98 7.01 11.55
N LYS A 382 -10.05 7.96 11.41
CA LYS A 382 -9.76 8.62 10.14
C LYS A 382 -9.34 7.60 9.08
N PRO A 383 -10.05 7.53 7.94
CA PRO A 383 -9.78 6.55 6.90
C PRO A 383 -8.53 6.90 6.09
N LEU A 384 -7.97 5.91 5.41
CA LEU A 384 -6.86 6.12 4.48
C LEU A 384 -7.33 6.85 3.21
N ALA A 385 -8.56 6.57 2.73
CA ALA A 385 -9.15 7.26 1.61
C ALA A 385 -10.62 7.64 1.87
N LEU A 386 -11.06 8.72 1.23
CA LEU A 386 -12.44 9.18 1.15
C LEU A 386 -12.79 9.43 -0.32
N TYR A 387 -13.96 9.01 -0.77
CA TYR A 387 -14.41 9.20 -2.15
C TYR A 387 -15.71 9.98 -2.20
N ILE A 388 -15.80 10.93 -3.14
CA ILE A 388 -16.99 11.76 -3.33
C ILE A 388 -17.36 11.76 -4.81
N PHE A 389 -18.58 11.36 -5.11
CA PHE A 389 -19.14 11.43 -6.46
C PHE A 389 -20.26 12.49 -6.49
N SER A 390 -20.03 13.55 -7.22
CA SER A 390 -20.97 14.68 -7.39
C SER A 390 -20.53 15.53 -8.58
N GLU A 391 -21.49 16.07 -9.33
CA GLU A 391 -21.23 17.13 -10.31
C GLU A 391 -21.26 18.52 -9.64
N ASP A 392 -21.78 18.61 -8.43
CA ASP A 392 -21.75 19.82 -7.58
C ASP A 392 -20.40 19.92 -6.88
N LYS A 393 -19.60 20.91 -7.28
CA LYS A 393 -18.26 21.16 -6.73
C LYS A 393 -18.29 21.71 -5.30
N GLU A 394 -19.30 22.52 -4.98
CA GLU A 394 -19.43 23.13 -3.65
C GLU A 394 -19.77 22.05 -2.62
N PHE A 395 -20.70 21.15 -2.96
CA PHE A 395 -21.00 19.96 -2.17
C PHE A 395 -19.75 19.13 -1.90
N ALA A 396 -18.96 18.86 -2.93
CA ALA A 396 -17.74 18.07 -2.76
C ALA A 396 -16.68 18.78 -1.89
N GLN A 397 -16.50 20.09 -2.06
CA GLN A 397 -15.55 20.89 -1.27
C GLN A 397 -16.00 21.06 0.19
N ASP A 398 -17.29 21.19 0.45
CA ASP A 398 -17.83 21.22 1.82
C ASP A 398 -17.47 19.94 2.58
N ILE A 399 -17.69 18.77 1.98
CA ILE A 399 -17.33 17.49 2.58
C ILE A 399 -15.82 17.41 2.84
N VAL A 400 -14.99 17.79 1.87
CA VAL A 400 -13.53 17.81 2.02
C VAL A 400 -13.11 18.71 3.18
N GLY A 401 -13.72 19.90 3.31
CA GLY A 401 -13.40 20.85 4.38
C GLY A 401 -13.82 20.40 5.77
N ARG A 402 -14.81 19.51 5.87
CA ARG A 402 -15.42 19.07 7.14
C ARG A 402 -15.01 17.67 7.57
N THR A 403 -14.20 16.95 6.77
CA THR A 403 -13.73 15.59 7.08
C THR A 403 -12.21 15.50 7.08
N SER A 404 -11.66 14.41 7.61
CA SER A 404 -10.21 14.14 7.60
C SER A 404 -9.93 12.73 7.14
N SER A 405 -9.01 12.58 6.16
CA SER A 405 -8.57 11.31 5.61
C SER A 405 -7.14 11.41 5.09
N GLY A 406 -6.49 10.29 4.81
CA GLY A 406 -5.17 10.27 4.17
C GLY A 406 -5.20 10.85 2.75
N SER A 407 -6.25 10.55 2.00
CA SER A 407 -6.46 11.09 0.63
C SER A 407 -7.95 11.23 0.31
N VAL A 408 -8.26 12.13 -0.63
CA VAL A 408 -9.63 12.31 -1.16
C VAL A 408 -9.63 12.10 -2.67
N GLY A 409 -10.60 11.31 -3.15
CA GLY A 409 -10.89 11.15 -4.58
C GLY A 409 -12.24 11.78 -4.95
N ILE A 410 -12.26 12.73 -5.87
CA ILE A 410 -13.51 13.34 -6.38
C ILE A 410 -13.79 12.80 -7.77
N ASN A 411 -14.95 12.15 -7.94
CA ASN A 411 -15.37 11.49 -9.19
C ASN A 411 -14.39 10.42 -9.69
N LEU A 412 -13.62 9.82 -8.80
CA LEU A 412 -12.70 8.71 -9.03
C LEU A 412 -12.56 7.88 -7.74
N SER A 413 -12.08 6.65 -7.86
CA SER A 413 -11.68 5.83 -6.72
C SER A 413 -10.35 5.12 -7.00
N VAL A 414 -9.53 4.93 -5.98
CA VAL A 414 -8.24 4.19 -6.00
C VAL A 414 -7.14 4.82 -6.86
N VAL A 415 -7.48 5.43 -8.01
CA VAL A 415 -6.51 5.92 -9.02
C VAL A 415 -5.55 6.99 -8.48
N GLN A 416 -5.93 7.75 -7.44
CA GLN A 416 -5.05 8.75 -6.82
C GLN A 416 -3.72 8.16 -6.31
N PHE A 417 -3.71 6.86 -5.97
CA PHE A 417 -2.49 6.13 -5.60
C PHE A 417 -1.41 6.17 -6.69
N LEU A 418 -1.81 6.19 -7.97
CA LEU A 418 -0.87 6.19 -9.11
C LEU A 418 -0.23 7.55 -9.38
N HIS A 419 -0.58 8.61 -8.63
CA HIS A 419 -0.07 9.95 -8.90
C HIS A 419 1.31 10.17 -8.26
N PRO A 420 2.42 10.22 -9.03
CA PRO A 420 3.78 10.18 -8.50
C PRO A 420 4.22 11.46 -7.75
N ASN A 421 3.46 12.56 -7.89
CA ASN A 421 3.76 13.84 -7.22
C ASN A 421 2.88 14.09 -5.98
N LEU A 422 1.99 13.18 -5.64
CA LEU A 422 1.20 13.27 -4.41
C LEU A 422 1.82 12.39 -3.31
N PRO A 423 1.82 12.85 -2.05
CA PRO A 423 2.13 11.97 -0.95
C PRO A 423 1.05 10.89 -0.84
N PHE A 424 1.46 9.67 -0.57
CA PHE A 424 0.55 8.61 -0.16
C PHE A 424 0.82 8.30 1.31
N GLY A 425 -0.21 8.32 2.14
CA GLY A 425 -0.09 8.07 3.56
C GLY A 425 -1.38 8.36 4.31
N GLY A 426 -1.51 7.77 5.49
CA GLY A 426 -2.67 7.91 6.35
C GLY A 426 -2.53 8.99 7.42
N VAL A 427 -3.57 9.08 8.26
CA VAL A 427 -3.65 10.00 9.40
C VAL A 427 -4.09 9.23 10.64
N ASN A 428 -3.30 9.24 11.71
CA ASN A 428 -3.57 8.53 12.96
C ASN A 428 -3.74 7.01 12.73
N ASN A 429 -4.97 6.46 12.88
CA ASN A 429 -5.22 5.03 12.73
C ASN A 429 -5.01 4.51 11.31
N SER A 430 -5.05 5.37 10.28
CA SER A 430 -4.77 4.97 8.90
C SER A 430 -3.31 5.09 8.50
N GLY A 431 -2.45 5.72 9.32
CA GLY A 431 -1.01 5.74 9.06
C GLY A 431 -0.25 6.92 9.65
N ILE A 432 1.07 6.86 9.50
CA ILE A 432 2.04 7.88 9.90
C ILE A 432 3.14 7.92 8.83
N GLY A 433 3.56 9.12 8.43
CA GLY A 433 4.56 9.31 7.38
C GLY A 433 3.95 9.32 5.98
N SER A 434 4.79 9.22 4.97
CA SER A 434 4.35 9.25 3.57
C SER A 434 5.24 8.40 2.67
N ALA A 435 4.63 7.81 1.66
CA ALA A 435 5.28 7.12 0.57
C ALA A 435 5.16 7.92 -0.74
N HIS A 436 5.71 7.40 -1.79
CA HIS A 436 5.75 7.84 -3.18
C HIS A 436 6.60 9.09 -3.46
N GLY A 437 7.30 9.02 -4.57
CA GLY A 437 8.04 10.13 -5.19
C GLY A 437 8.96 10.86 -4.22
N PHE A 438 8.90 12.19 -4.26
CA PHE A 438 9.71 13.04 -3.38
C PHE A 438 9.39 12.81 -1.88
N TYR A 439 8.15 12.56 -1.54
CA TYR A 439 7.74 12.37 -0.14
C TYR A 439 8.31 11.07 0.43
N GLY A 440 8.24 9.98 -0.33
CA GLY A 440 8.87 8.71 0.05
C GLY A 440 10.40 8.82 0.17
N PHE A 441 11.05 9.55 -0.74
CA PHE A 441 12.46 9.85 -0.64
C PHE A 441 12.80 10.68 0.61
N GLN A 442 12.01 11.72 0.91
CA GLN A 442 12.22 12.60 2.07
C GLN A 442 12.00 11.86 3.39
N ASP A 443 11.00 11.03 3.47
CA ASP A 443 10.64 10.26 4.66
C ASP A 443 11.76 9.29 5.09
N ARG A 444 12.57 8.79 4.13
CA ARG A 444 13.71 7.89 4.38
C ARG A 444 15.04 8.62 4.51
N LYS A 445 14.99 9.93 4.78
CA LYS A 445 16.17 10.76 5.01
C LYS A 445 16.11 11.51 6.32
N SER A 446 17.30 11.75 6.91
CA SER A 446 17.47 12.71 7.99
C SER A 446 17.74 14.09 7.40
N THR A 447 17.13 15.11 8.00
CA THR A 447 17.38 16.50 7.65
C THR A 447 18.58 17.01 8.41
N ARG A 448 19.61 17.49 7.71
CA ARG A 448 20.76 18.14 8.31
C ARG A 448 20.74 19.63 8.02
N LEU A 449 20.80 20.42 9.07
CA LEU A 449 20.92 21.87 9.01
C LEU A 449 22.39 22.25 8.99
N ASN A 450 22.83 23.01 7.97
CA ASN A 450 24.16 23.60 7.88
C ASN A 450 24.02 25.11 7.87
N SER A 451 24.58 25.78 8.86
CA SER A 451 24.75 27.24 8.88
C SER A 451 26.23 27.60 8.99
N SER A 452 26.64 28.61 8.30
CA SER A 452 28.00 29.19 8.41
C SER A 452 27.90 30.71 8.54
N HIS A 453 28.73 31.28 9.42
CA HIS A 453 28.92 32.71 9.46
C HIS A 453 29.83 33.14 8.28
N ILE A 454 29.48 34.26 7.63
CA ILE A 454 30.41 34.96 6.75
C ILE A 454 31.13 35.94 7.64
N THR A 455 32.44 35.71 7.87
CA THR A 455 33.30 36.76 8.44
C THR A 455 33.34 37.86 7.41
N ILE A 456 32.79 39.00 7.74
CA ILE A 456 32.90 40.24 6.94
C ILE A 456 34.28 40.84 7.17
#